data_3bed1119a9f19d69001267ae2d0bef89
#
_entry.id   3bed1119a9f19d69001267ae2d0bef89
#
_cell.length_a   1.000
_cell.length_b   1.000
_cell.length_c   1.000
_cell.angle_alpha   90.00
_cell.angle_beta   90.00
_cell.angle_gamma   90.00
#
_symmetry.space_group_name_H-M   'P 1'
#
loop_
_entity.id
_entity.type
_entity.pdbx_description
1 polymer ?
#
loop_
_entity_poly.entity_id
_entity_poly.type
_entity_poly.pdbx_seq_one_letter_code
_entity_poly.pdbx_strand_id
1 'polypeptide(L)' 'MLHEYRDIVSKLKTENAHFAKIFERHNELDKLITEVEEGREHMSDFELDKLKKEKLLLKDEAYAAILEYKKKNEK' A
#
# COMPACT_ATOMS: atom_id res chain seq x y z
N MET A 1 -1.55 -7.49 -8.92
CA MET A 1 -0.22 -6.90 -9.00
C MET A 1 0.80 -7.57 -8.10
N LEU A 2 0.44 -7.91 -6.90
CA LEU A 2 1.40 -8.49 -5.95
C LEU A 2 1.24 -10.00 -5.73
N HIS A 3 0.66 -10.69 -6.70
CA HIS A 3 0.45 -12.13 -6.60
C HIS A 3 1.76 -12.89 -6.40
N GLU A 4 2.80 -12.46 -7.10
CA GLU A 4 4.13 -13.07 -7.00
C GLU A 4 4.75 -12.88 -5.62
N TYR A 5 4.34 -11.82 -4.92
CA TYR A 5 4.92 -11.44 -3.64
C TYR A 5 3.99 -11.72 -2.47
N ARG A 6 2.91 -12.44 -2.71
CA ARG A 6 1.92 -12.71 -1.66
C ARG A 6 2.55 -13.31 -0.40
N ASP A 7 3.41 -14.28 -0.58
CA ASP A 7 4.07 -14.93 0.55
C ASP A 7 4.99 -13.98 1.31
N ILE A 8 5.71 -13.15 0.56
CA ILE A 8 6.60 -12.17 1.16
C ILE A 8 5.80 -11.12 1.92
N VAL A 9 4.70 -10.65 1.35
CA VAL A 9 3.82 -9.67 2.00
C VAL A 9 3.30 -10.24 3.32
N SER A 10 2.85 -11.49 3.30
CA SER A 10 2.34 -12.14 4.49
C SER A 10 3.40 -12.22 5.59
N LYS A 11 4.61 -12.58 5.23
CA LYS A 11 5.71 -12.66 6.19
C LYS A 11 6.09 -11.29 6.72
N LEU A 12 6.19 -10.30 5.84
CA LEU A 12 6.54 -8.94 6.25
C LEU A 12 5.51 -8.35 7.20
N LYS A 13 4.25 -8.63 6.99
CA LYS A 13 3.19 -8.12 7.86
C LYS A 13 3.33 -8.63 9.29
N THR A 14 3.85 -9.83 9.48
CA THR A 14 4.05 -10.39 10.81
C THR A 14 5.40 -10.00 11.41
N GLU A 15 6.42 -9.84 10.59
CA GLU A 15 7.78 -9.59 11.07
C GLU A 15 8.13 -8.11 11.17
N ASN A 16 7.43 -7.26 10.45
CA ASN A 16 7.75 -5.84 10.38
C ASN A 16 6.50 -5.00 10.62
N ALA A 17 6.40 -4.46 11.83
CA ALA A 17 5.23 -3.65 12.22
C ALA A 17 5.08 -2.41 11.35
N HIS A 18 6.20 -1.82 10.93
CA HIS A 18 6.17 -0.64 10.06
C HIS A 18 5.56 -0.98 8.70
N PHE A 19 5.97 -2.11 8.14
CA PHE A 19 5.41 -2.58 6.87
C PHE A 19 3.91 -2.84 7.00
N ALA A 20 3.51 -3.46 8.11
CA ALA A 20 2.09 -3.75 8.34
C ALA A 20 1.27 -2.46 8.35
N LYS A 21 1.76 -1.41 8.99
CA LYS A 21 1.08 -0.11 9.02
C LYS A 21 0.98 0.52 7.64
N ILE A 22 2.07 0.49 6.88
CA ILE A 22 2.09 1.03 5.52
C ILE A 22 1.08 0.29 4.66
N PHE A 23 1.06 -1.02 4.76
CA PHE A 23 0.17 -1.85 3.95
C PHE A 23 -1.30 -1.59 4.30
N GLU A 24 -1.61 -1.50 5.59
CA GLU A 24 -2.97 -1.19 6.03
C GLU A 24 -3.41 0.19 5.55
N ARG A 25 -2.54 1.19 5.69
CA ARG A 25 -2.87 2.54 5.27
C ARG A 25 -3.10 2.61 3.76
N HIS A 26 -2.27 1.90 3.00
CA HIS A 26 -2.44 1.81 1.55
C HIS A 26 -3.82 1.25 1.20
N ASN A 27 -4.23 0.17 1.89
CA ASN A 27 -5.52 -0.44 1.63
C ASN A 27 -6.68 0.48 2.00
N GLU A 28 -6.56 1.21 3.10
CA GLU A 28 -7.56 2.18 3.52
C GLU A 28 -7.74 3.28 2.48
N LEU A 29 -6.62 3.81 1.98
CA LEU A 29 -6.65 4.86 0.97
C LEU A 29 -7.21 4.34 -0.34
N ASP A 30 -6.84 3.14 -0.73
CA ASP A 30 -7.35 2.52 -1.95
C ASP A 30 -8.87 2.41 -1.89
N LYS A 31 -9.39 1.94 -0.77
CA LYS A 31 -10.83 1.80 -0.57
C LYS A 31 -11.52 3.16 -0.60
N LEU A 32 -10.98 4.14 0.11
CA LEU A 32 -11.58 5.48 0.17
C LEU A 32 -11.59 6.14 -1.21
N ILE A 33 -10.48 6.06 -1.92
CA ILE A 33 -10.39 6.63 -3.27
C ILE A 33 -11.41 5.98 -4.19
N THR A 34 -11.54 4.66 -4.11
CA THR A 34 -12.51 3.94 -4.92
C THR A 34 -13.92 4.41 -4.61
N GLU A 35 -14.27 4.59 -3.33
CA GLU A 35 -15.59 5.05 -2.93
C GLU A 35 -15.89 6.45 -3.46
N VAL A 36 -14.90 7.34 -3.43
CA VAL A 36 -15.05 8.69 -3.96
C VAL A 36 -15.26 8.64 -5.47
N GLU A 37 -14.47 7.85 -6.16
CA GLU A 37 -14.56 7.74 -7.62
C GLU A 37 -15.86 7.10 -8.07
N GLU A 38 -16.44 6.23 -7.26
CA GLU A 38 -17.72 5.61 -7.57
C GLU A 38 -18.92 6.43 -7.10
N GLY A 39 -18.66 7.59 -6.50
CA GLY A 39 -19.73 8.50 -6.10
C GLY A 39 -20.37 8.20 -4.76
N ARG A 40 -19.84 7.27 -3.99
CA ARG A 40 -20.37 6.94 -2.66
C ARG A 40 -19.91 7.89 -1.57
N GLU A 41 -18.80 8.56 -1.82
CA GLU A 41 -18.27 9.57 -0.91
C GLU A 41 -17.99 10.84 -1.68
N HIS A 42 -18.07 11.98 -0.98
CA HIS A 42 -17.77 13.27 -1.59
C HIS A 42 -16.48 13.83 -1.06
N MET A 43 -15.64 14.28 -1.95
CA MET A 43 -14.35 14.84 -1.60
C MET A 43 -13.94 15.83 -2.69
N SER A 44 -13.27 16.92 -2.29
CA SER A 44 -12.79 17.88 -3.27
C SER A 44 -11.68 17.22 -4.11
N ASP A 45 -11.51 17.72 -5.32
CA ASP A 45 -10.45 17.22 -6.21
C ASP A 45 -9.08 17.38 -5.56
N PHE A 46 -8.89 18.46 -4.81
CA PHE A 46 -7.64 18.71 -4.11
C PHE A 46 -7.35 17.63 -3.07
N GLU A 47 -8.35 17.29 -2.27
CA GLU A 47 -8.19 16.26 -1.25
C GLU A 47 -7.98 14.89 -1.87
N LEU A 48 -8.73 14.58 -2.92
CA LEU A 48 -8.59 13.31 -3.61
C LEU A 48 -7.19 13.16 -4.18
N ASP A 49 -6.66 14.23 -4.77
CA ASP A 49 -5.32 14.22 -5.33
C ASP A 49 -4.27 13.96 -4.25
N LYS A 50 -4.45 14.57 -3.07
CA LYS A 50 -3.54 14.32 -1.94
C LYS A 50 -3.55 12.86 -1.53
N LEU A 51 -4.74 12.26 -1.46
CA LEU A 51 -4.85 10.85 -1.07
C LEU A 51 -4.21 9.94 -2.11
N LYS A 52 -4.37 10.26 -3.39
CA LYS A 52 -3.76 9.48 -4.46
C LYS A 52 -2.23 9.54 -4.38
N LYS A 53 -1.69 10.70 -4.06
CA LYS A 53 -0.24 10.87 -3.91
C LYS A 53 0.27 10.10 -2.70
N GLU A 54 -0.46 10.15 -1.59
CA GLU A 54 -0.09 9.39 -0.40
C GLU A 54 -0.12 7.90 -0.68
N LYS A 55 -1.16 7.43 -1.36
CA LYS A 55 -1.28 6.03 -1.74
C LYS A 55 -0.08 5.58 -2.57
N LEU A 56 0.33 6.41 -3.52
CA LEU A 56 1.47 6.08 -4.37
C LEU A 56 2.76 5.99 -3.57
N LEU A 57 2.98 6.92 -2.65
CA LEU A 57 4.15 6.88 -1.79
C LEU A 57 4.18 5.62 -0.93
N LEU A 58 3.04 5.26 -0.36
CA LEU A 58 2.94 4.05 0.46
C LEU A 58 3.19 2.80 -0.36
N LYS A 59 2.68 2.78 -1.58
CA LYS A 59 2.92 1.67 -2.50
C LYS A 59 4.40 1.52 -2.80
N ASP A 60 5.08 2.64 -3.05
CA ASP A 60 6.51 2.63 -3.34
C ASP A 60 7.31 2.13 -2.13
N GLU A 61 6.95 2.58 -0.93
CA GLU A 61 7.60 2.13 0.29
C GLU A 61 7.39 0.63 0.51
N ALA A 62 6.17 0.16 0.31
CA ALA A 62 5.85 -1.25 0.48
C ALA A 62 6.64 -2.09 -0.53
N TYR A 63 6.69 -1.62 -1.77
CA TYR A 63 7.41 -2.33 -2.82
C TYR A 63 8.90 -2.41 -2.51
N ALA A 64 9.49 -1.30 -2.04
CA ALA A 64 10.89 -1.26 -1.66
C ALA A 64 11.18 -2.25 -0.54
N ALA A 65 10.29 -2.35 0.45
CA ALA A 65 10.46 -3.31 1.54
C ALA A 65 10.39 -4.75 1.04
N ILE A 66 9.49 -5.03 0.09
CA ILE A 66 9.36 -6.36 -0.51
C ILE A 66 10.65 -6.73 -1.24
N LEU A 67 11.17 -5.81 -2.04
CA LEU A 67 12.39 -6.07 -2.80
C LEU A 67 13.58 -6.27 -1.87
N GLU A 68 13.67 -5.50 -0.82
CA GLU A 68 14.73 -5.65 0.15
C GLU A 68 14.67 -7.00 0.86
N TYR A 69 13.46 -7.40 1.25
CA TYR A 69 13.26 -8.71 1.88
C TYR A 69 13.65 -9.84 0.94
N LYS A 70 13.23 -9.74 -0.30
CA LYS A 70 13.56 -10.74 -1.31
C LYS A 70 15.06 -10.84 -1.50
N LYS A 71 15.75 -9.70 -1.55
CA LYS A 71 17.19 -9.66 -1.73
C LYS A 71 17.92 -10.32 -0.58
N LYS A 72 17.47 -10.07 0.66
CA LYS A 72 18.09 -10.65 1.85
C LYS A 72 17.93 -12.17 1.91
N ASN A 73 16.82 -12.68 1.41
CA ASN A 73 16.51 -14.10 1.47
C ASN A 73 16.86 -14.87 0.21
N GLU A 74 17.36 -14.18 -0.77
CA GLU A 74 17.80 -14.76 -2.02
C GLU A 74 19.26 -15.12 -1.91
N LYS A 75 19.61 -16.31 -2.35
CA LYS A 75 21.01 -16.77 -2.32
C LYS A 75 21.54 -16.96 -3.72
#